data_637fe9937e4eae16661e3188dc4b9e6b
#
_entry.id   637fe9937e4eae16661e3188dc4b9e6b
#
_cell.length_a   1.000
_cell.length_b   1.000
_cell.length_c   1.000
_cell.angle_alpha   90.00
_cell.angle_beta   90.00
_cell.angle_gamma   90.00
#
_symmetry.space_group_name_H-M   'P 1'
#
loop_
_entity.id
_entity.type
_entity.pdbx_description
1 polymer ?
#
loop_
_entity_poly.entity_id
_entity_poly.type
_entity_poly.pdbx_seq_one_letter_code
_entity_poly.pdbx_strand_id
1 'polypeptide(L)'
;LDELLSSEELRTRTFDGVEYIYLPDLLSAEEDIAARLGQLSTFPTEAPPTLDADIRVLEMAQGFAYAPLQRQAIRLALSSRVMVLTGGPGTGKTTTVNAILSLYEALYDRVALCAPTGRAAKRLSELTNHAASTIHRLLEVDYSSGSVRFIHNEKNLLKYDVIILDEMSMVDVKLFQALLAAARYHCRIIMVGDADQLPLSLIHISEPTRPRLIS
;
A
#
# COMPACT_ATOMS: atom_id res chain seq x y z
N LEU A 1 1.57 -23.95 -26.46
CA LEU A 1 2.23 -22.84 -25.78
C LEU A 1 2.89 -21.91 -26.80
N ASP A 2 3.72 -22.45 -27.70
CA ASP A 2 4.43 -21.70 -28.73
C ASP A 2 3.49 -20.92 -29.66
N GLU A 3 2.32 -21.45 -29.96
CA GLU A 3 1.28 -20.78 -30.73
C GLU A 3 0.72 -19.54 -29.98
N LEU A 4 0.45 -19.67 -28.68
CA LEU A 4 -0.03 -18.56 -27.84
C LEU A 4 1.04 -17.49 -27.59
N LEU A 5 2.30 -17.87 -27.57
CA LEU A 5 3.42 -16.91 -27.48
C LEU A 5 3.62 -16.20 -28.82
N SER A 6 3.45 -16.90 -29.95
CA SER A 6 3.59 -16.29 -31.28
C SER A 6 2.40 -15.40 -31.66
N SER A 7 1.21 -15.62 -31.11
CA SER A 7 0.03 -14.76 -31.28
C SER A 7 -0.01 -13.56 -30.30
N GLU A 8 1.01 -13.39 -29.44
CA GLU A 8 1.07 -12.39 -28.37
C GLU A 8 -0.03 -12.51 -27.31
N GLU A 9 -0.77 -13.62 -27.26
CA GLU A 9 -1.76 -13.88 -26.22
C GLU A 9 -1.11 -14.16 -24.85
N LEU A 10 0.15 -14.60 -24.87
CA LEU A 10 0.99 -14.76 -23.68
C LEU A 10 2.33 -14.03 -23.88
N ARG A 11 2.91 -13.61 -22.77
CA ARG A 11 4.28 -13.03 -22.70
C ARG A 11 5.12 -13.78 -21.70
N THR A 12 6.43 -13.81 -21.92
CA THR A 12 7.38 -14.39 -20.98
C THR A 12 8.30 -13.33 -20.39
N ARG A 13 8.71 -13.56 -19.16
CA ARG A 13 9.78 -12.81 -18.47
C ARG A 13 10.64 -13.79 -17.69
N THR A 14 11.92 -13.54 -17.66
CA THR A 14 12.88 -14.34 -16.89
C THR A 14 13.32 -13.57 -15.65
N PHE A 15 13.13 -14.17 -14.47
CA PHE A 15 13.63 -13.66 -13.21
C PHE A 15 14.49 -14.72 -12.54
N ASP A 16 15.71 -14.38 -12.14
CA ASP A 16 16.67 -15.30 -11.51
C ASP A 16 16.86 -16.63 -12.24
N GLY A 17 16.82 -16.59 -13.59
CA GLY A 17 16.97 -17.79 -14.45
C GLY A 17 15.71 -18.65 -14.59
N VAL A 18 14.59 -18.25 -13.97
CA VAL A 18 13.28 -18.90 -14.11
C VAL A 18 12.42 -18.12 -15.08
N GLU A 19 11.86 -18.82 -16.08
CA GLU A 19 10.93 -18.22 -17.03
C GLU A 19 9.50 -18.27 -16.48
N TYR A 20 8.84 -17.12 -16.49
CA TYR A 20 7.45 -16.93 -16.08
C TYR A 20 6.59 -16.57 -17.28
N ILE A 21 5.37 -17.10 -17.33
CA ILE A 21 4.41 -16.87 -18.38
C ILE A 21 3.30 -15.96 -17.83
N TYR A 22 2.97 -14.93 -18.58
CA TYR A 22 2.02 -13.88 -18.18
C TYR A 22 0.93 -13.68 -19.23
N LEU A 23 -0.25 -13.30 -18.77
CA LEU A 23 -1.19 -12.57 -19.59
C LEU A 23 -0.64 -11.13 -19.81
N PRO A 24 -0.63 -10.61 -21.05
CA PRO A 24 -0.02 -9.32 -21.37
C PRO A 24 -0.50 -8.16 -20.49
N ASP A 25 -1.81 -8.13 -20.24
CA ASP A 25 -2.43 -7.09 -19.39
C ASP A 25 -1.98 -7.14 -17.93
N LEU A 26 -1.71 -8.34 -17.39
CA LEU A 26 -1.24 -8.49 -16.01
C LEU A 26 0.24 -8.10 -15.92
N LEU A 27 1.05 -8.52 -16.90
CA LEU A 27 2.45 -8.12 -16.96
C LEU A 27 2.59 -6.59 -17.06
N SER A 28 1.83 -5.94 -17.94
CA SER A 28 1.83 -4.49 -18.05
C SER A 28 1.41 -3.82 -16.74
N ALA A 29 0.41 -4.36 -16.05
CA ALA A 29 -0.01 -3.81 -14.76
C ALA A 29 1.07 -3.93 -13.68
N GLU A 30 1.79 -5.06 -13.63
CA GLU A 30 2.91 -5.24 -12.70
C GLU A 30 4.08 -4.29 -13.03
N GLU A 31 4.41 -4.12 -14.31
CA GLU A 31 5.45 -3.18 -14.76
C GLU A 31 5.09 -1.73 -14.40
N ASP A 32 3.84 -1.31 -14.59
CA ASP A 32 3.35 0.01 -14.21
C ASP A 32 3.39 0.25 -12.70
N ILE A 33 2.99 -0.75 -11.91
CA ILE A 33 3.07 -0.71 -10.44
C ILE A 33 4.53 -0.54 -10.00
N ALA A 34 5.43 -1.37 -10.54
CA ALA A 34 6.85 -1.33 -10.20
C ALA A 34 7.47 0.04 -10.56
N ALA A 35 7.19 0.55 -11.75
CA ALA A 35 7.65 1.86 -12.19
C ALA A 35 7.12 2.97 -11.28
N ARG A 36 5.84 2.92 -10.92
CA ARG A 36 5.19 3.93 -10.09
C ARG A 36 5.71 3.94 -8.65
N LEU A 37 5.85 2.78 -8.03
CA LEU A 37 6.44 2.64 -6.69
C LEU A 37 7.91 3.08 -6.68
N GLY A 38 8.65 2.72 -7.73
CA GLY A 38 10.02 3.19 -7.94
C GLY A 38 10.10 4.72 -8.01
N GLN A 39 9.25 5.36 -8.81
CA GLN A 39 9.17 6.83 -8.88
C GLN A 39 8.86 7.46 -7.53
N LEU A 40 7.83 6.96 -6.81
CA LEU A 40 7.48 7.47 -5.49
C LEU A 40 8.66 7.37 -4.51
N SER A 41 9.41 6.28 -4.55
CA SER A 41 10.55 6.03 -3.68
C SER A 41 11.75 6.95 -3.93
N THR A 42 11.84 7.58 -5.12
CA THR A 42 12.93 8.53 -5.44
C THR A 42 12.74 9.91 -4.82
N PHE A 43 11.53 10.26 -4.38
CA PHE A 43 11.29 11.58 -3.79
C PHE A 43 11.90 11.65 -2.38
N PRO A 44 12.70 12.69 -2.10
CA PRO A 44 13.26 12.90 -0.77
C PRO A 44 12.15 12.97 0.29
N THR A 45 12.38 12.31 1.40
CA THR A 45 11.43 12.29 2.51
C THR A 45 12.21 12.30 3.80
N GLU A 46 11.99 13.32 4.60
CA GLU A 46 12.57 13.42 5.92
C GLU A 46 11.50 13.20 6.98
N ALA A 47 11.89 12.51 8.05
CA ALA A 47 11.03 12.40 9.22
C ALA A 47 10.97 13.77 9.93
N PRO A 48 9.83 14.13 10.53
CA PRO A 48 9.75 15.33 11.37
C PRO A 48 10.80 15.28 12.47
N PRO A 49 11.50 16.39 12.77
CA PRO A 49 12.53 16.42 13.83
C PRO A 49 11.96 16.12 15.22
N THR A 50 10.65 16.31 15.40
CA THR A 50 9.91 16.02 16.63
C THR A 50 9.45 14.57 16.76
N LEU A 51 9.63 13.74 15.73
CA LEU A 51 9.01 12.39 15.63
C LEU A 51 9.22 11.53 16.90
N ASP A 52 10.43 11.51 17.46
CA ASP A 52 10.70 10.71 18.67
C ASP A 52 10.00 11.27 19.93
N ALA A 53 9.77 12.57 19.97
CA ALA A 53 8.98 13.19 21.02
C ALA A 53 7.49 12.87 20.83
N ASP A 54 7.01 12.95 19.60
CA ASP A 54 5.61 12.68 19.25
C ASP A 54 5.25 11.21 19.53
N ILE A 55 6.15 10.26 19.21
CA ILE A 55 5.98 8.84 19.58
C ILE A 55 5.85 8.67 21.10
N ARG A 56 6.70 9.35 21.89
CA ARG A 56 6.61 9.31 23.37
C ARG A 56 5.30 9.89 23.90
N VAL A 57 4.80 10.97 23.29
CA VAL A 57 3.50 11.56 23.65
C VAL A 57 2.38 10.55 23.39
N LEU A 58 2.39 9.84 22.24
CA LEU A 58 1.41 8.79 21.95
C LEU A 58 1.49 7.64 22.96
N GLU A 59 2.70 7.19 23.32
CA GLU A 59 2.88 6.12 24.33
C GLU A 59 2.33 6.54 25.70
N MET A 60 2.57 7.76 26.12
CA MET A 60 2.01 8.28 27.37
C MET A 60 0.48 8.38 27.32
N ALA A 61 -0.08 8.81 26.21
CA ALA A 61 -1.53 8.92 26.04
C ALA A 61 -2.22 7.55 26.03
N GLN A 62 -1.56 6.52 25.49
CA GLN A 62 -2.08 5.16 25.41
C GLN A 62 -1.78 4.32 26.64
N GLY A 63 -0.87 4.74 27.50
CA GLY A 63 -0.47 4.05 28.72
C GLY A 63 0.42 2.80 28.51
N PHE A 64 1.01 2.65 27.32
CA PHE A 64 1.97 1.57 27.03
C PHE A 64 3.06 2.06 26.05
N ALA A 65 4.22 1.40 26.08
CA ALA A 65 5.32 1.66 25.15
C ALA A 65 5.21 0.73 23.91
N TYR A 66 5.49 1.26 22.73
CA TYR A 66 5.60 0.44 21.52
C TYR A 66 6.83 -0.47 21.60
N ALA A 67 6.69 -1.70 21.11
CA ALA A 67 7.83 -2.61 20.94
C ALA A 67 8.89 -2.01 20.00
N PRO A 68 10.17 -2.42 20.10
CA PRO A 68 11.24 -1.86 19.27
C PRO A 68 10.95 -1.88 17.78
N LEU A 69 10.40 -2.99 17.24
CA LEU A 69 10.02 -3.12 15.84
C LEU A 69 8.83 -2.23 15.46
N GLN A 70 7.86 -2.04 16.36
CA GLN A 70 6.75 -1.13 16.13
C GLN A 70 7.26 0.33 16.06
N ARG A 71 8.13 0.75 16.96
CA ARG A 71 8.77 2.07 16.90
C ARG A 71 9.57 2.27 15.61
N GLN A 72 10.30 1.23 15.17
CA GLN A 72 11.02 1.27 13.91
C GLN A 72 10.07 1.41 12.72
N ALA A 73 8.97 0.65 12.69
CA ALA A 73 7.95 0.75 11.66
C ALA A 73 7.32 2.16 11.61
N ILE A 74 6.99 2.74 12.76
CA ILE A 74 6.47 4.11 12.86
C ILE A 74 7.47 5.12 12.28
N ARG A 75 8.76 5.02 12.64
CA ARG A 75 9.79 5.90 12.08
C ARG A 75 9.93 5.74 10.56
N LEU A 76 9.96 4.51 10.07
CA LEU A 76 10.04 4.23 8.63
C LEU A 76 8.83 4.79 7.87
N ALA A 77 7.62 4.64 8.42
CA ALA A 77 6.43 5.21 7.81
C ALA A 77 6.58 6.72 7.60
N LEU A 78 7.07 7.45 8.61
CA LEU A 78 7.20 8.92 8.56
C LEU A 78 8.43 9.39 7.75
N SER A 79 9.42 8.51 7.50
CA SER A 79 10.64 8.82 6.74
C SER A 79 10.67 8.24 5.32
N SER A 80 9.61 7.53 4.89
CA SER A 80 9.56 6.91 3.57
C SER A 80 8.32 7.33 2.79
N ARG A 81 8.38 7.29 1.46
CA ARG A 81 7.21 7.50 0.59
C ARG A 81 6.42 6.22 0.39
N VAL A 82 7.12 5.11 0.30
CA VAL A 82 6.53 3.80 0.12
C VAL A 82 7.01 2.91 1.26
N MET A 83 6.08 2.25 1.93
CA MET A 83 6.39 1.33 3.03
C MET A 83 5.51 0.10 2.94
N VAL A 84 6.07 -1.05 3.24
CA VAL A 84 5.35 -2.31 3.45
C VAL A 84 5.49 -2.72 4.90
N LEU A 85 4.38 -2.85 5.61
CA LEU A 85 4.29 -3.35 6.97
C LEU A 85 3.74 -4.77 6.94
N THR A 86 4.58 -5.75 7.25
CA THR A 86 4.18 -7.16 7.31
C THR A 86 4.26 -7.69 8.73
N GLY A 87 3.52 -8.77 8.99
CA GLY A 87 3.57 -9.48 10.26
C GLY A 87 2.37 -10.42 10.38
N GLY A 88 2.53 -11.50 11.13
CA GLY A 88 1.48 -12.47 11.38
C GLY A 88 0.33 -11.93 12.25
N PRO A 89 -0.70 -12.74 12.49
CA PRO A 89 -1.80 -12.40 13.38
C PRO A 89 -1.28 -12.08 14.80
N GLY A 90 -1.85 -11.06 15.45
CA GLY A 90 -1.49 -10.70 16.82
C GLY A 90 -0.15 -9.99 17.04
N THR A 91 0.62 -9.69 15.98
CA THR A 91 1.91 -8.98 16.10
C THR A 91 1.77 -7.48 16.39
N GLY A 92 0.56 -6.96 16.52
CA GLY A 92 0.29 -5.55 16.81
C GLY A 92 0.34 -4.65 15.58
N LYS A 93 0.10 -5.18 14.36
CA LYS A 93 0.00 -4.36 13.12
C LYS A 93 -1.00 -3.23 13.28
N THR A 94 -2.21 -3.52 13.78
CA THR A 94 -3.25 -2.51 13.97
C THR A 94 -2.83 -1.41 14.94
N THR A 95 -2.13 -1.78 16.04
CA THR A 95 -1.58 -0.80 16.99
C THR A 95 -0.55 0.11 16.32
N THR A 96 0.31 -0.46 15.48
CA THR A 96 1.30 0.29 14.70
C THR A 96 0.63 1.19 13.66
N VAL A 97 -0.40 0.69 12.96
CA VAL A 97 -1.19 1.48 12.01
C VAL A 97 -1.89 2.65 12.69
N ASN A 98 -2.47 2.45 13.89
CA ASN A 98 -3.08 3.53 14.67
C ASN A 98 -2.08 4.61 15.04
N ALA A 99 -0.88 4.24 15.46
CA ALA A 99 0.18 5.20 15.75
C ALA A 99 0.59 6.01 14.50
N ILE A 100 0.81 5.31 13.38
CA ILE A 100 1.15 5.93 12.10
C ILE A 100 0.04 6.88 11.66
N LEU A 101 -1.22 6.46 11.74
CA LEU A 101 -2.38 7.24 11.36
C LEU A 101 -2.49 8.52 12.21
N SER A 102 -2.39 8.41 13.55
CA SER A 102 -2.42 9.56 14.45
C SER A 102 -1.32 10.58 14.15
N LEU A 103 -0.11 10.13 13.84
CA LEU A 103 1.00 11.00 13.47
C LEU A 103 0.78 11.65 12.10
N TYR A 104 0.24 10.93 11.14
CA TYR A 104 -0.05 11.51 9.84
C TYR A 104 -1.19 12.53 9.89
N GLU A 105 -2.23 12.29 10.67
CA GLU A 105 -3.33 13.25 10.85
C GLU A 105 -2.88 14.54 11.53
N ALA A 106 -1.88 14.45 12.40
CA ALA A 106 -1.26 15.64 12.99
C ALA A 106 -0.42 16.46 11.99
N LEU A 107 0.08 15.82 10.92
CA LEU A 107 0.99 16.43 9.93
C LEU A 107 0.30 16.79 8.61
N TYR A 108 -0.77 16.11 8.27
CA TYR A 108 -1.45 16.19 6.97
C TYR A 108 -2.97 16.16 7.15
N ASP A 109 -3.65 17.05 6.45
CA ASP A 109 -5.13 17.15 6.52
C ASP A 109 -5.85 16.02 5.77
N ARG A 110 -5.14 15.27 4.90
CA ARG A 110 -5.74 14.35 3.93
C ARG A 110 -5.09 12.98 3.96
N VAL A 111 -5.52 12.18 4.90
CA VAL A 111 -5.14 10.77 5.03
C VAL A 111 -6.32 9.88 4.62
N ALA A 112 -6.08 8.93 3.72
CA ALA A 112 -7.04 7.90 3.36
C ALA A 112 -6.64 6.58 4.03
N LEU A 113 -7.63 5.92 4.64
CA LEU A 113 -7.50 4.58 5.20
C LEU A 113 -8.39 3.64 4.39
N CYS A 114 -7.81 2.60 3.79
CA CYS A 114 -8.49 1.76 2.82
C CYS A 114 -8.24 0.27 3.04
N ALA A 115 -9.22 -0.52 2.57
CA ALA A 115 -9.12 -1.98 2.51
C ALA A 115 -9.75 -2.51 1.21
N PRO A 116 -9.45 -3.74 0.77
CA PRO A 116 -9.99 -4.28 -0.49
C PRO A 116 -11.49 -4.54 -0.45
N THR A 117 -12.05 -4.90 0.71
CA THR A 117 -13.45 -5.28 0.86
C THR A 117 -14.19 -4.40 1.86
N GLY A 118 -15.52 -4.28 1.71
CA GLY A 118 -16.37 -3.53 2.65
C GLY A 118 -16.31 -4.07 4.08
N ARG A 119 -16.19 -5.39 4.25
CA ARG A 119 -16.05 -6.03 5.57
C ARG A 119 -14.71 -5.66 6.23
N ALA A 120 -13.62 -5.71 5.46
CA ALA A 120 -12.30 -5.31 5.93
C ALA A 120 -12.25 -3.82 6.28
N ALA A 121 -12.79 -2.95 5.43
CA ALA A 121 -12.88 -1.52 5.68
C ALA A 121 -13.70 -1.20 6.95
N LYS A 122 -14.85 -1.86 7.15
CA LYS A 122 -15.65 -1.70 8.37
C LYS A 122 -14.85 -2.11 9.61
N ARG A 123 -14.22 -3.30 9.59
CA ARG A 123 -13.38 -3.77 10.70
C ARG A 123 -12.22 -2.82 10.98
N LEU A 124 -11.56 -2.34 9.93
CA LEU A 124 -10.46 -1.38 10.05
C LEU A 124 -10.95 -0.08 10.71
N SER A 125 -12.11 0.43 10.29
CA SER A 125 -12.73 1.62 10.89
C SER A 125 -13.03 1.44 12.38
N GLU A 126 -13.56 0.27 12.77
CA GLU A 126 -13.88 -0.05 14.16
C GLU A 126 -12.60 -0.17 15.03
N LEU A 127 -11.55 -0.76 14.50
CA LEU A 127 -10.28 -0.97 15.21
C LEU A 127 -9.43 0.30 15.33
N THR A 128 -9.53 1.20 14.36
CA THR A 128 -8.74 2.44 14.33
C THR A 128 -9.51 3.64 14.86
N ASN A 129 -10.84 3.52 15.00
CA ASN A 129 -11.73 4.65 15.27
C ASN A 129 -11.64 5.78 14.22
N HIS A 130 -11.22 5.45 13.00
CA HIS A 130 -11.13 6.37 11.86
C HIS A 130 -11.96 5.86 10.68
N ALA A 131 -12.43 6.78 9.84
CA ALA A 131 -13.21 6.39 8.67
C ALA A 131 -12.33 5.64 7.67
N ALA A 132 -12.67 4.39 7.38
CA ALA A 132 -12.03 3.60 6.33
C ALA A 132 -13.02 3.30 5.20
N SER A 133 -12.53 3.19 3.98
CA SER A 133 -13.33 2.89 2.80
C SER A 133 -12.74 1.73 2.00
N THR A 134 -13.48 1.22 1.02
CA THR A 134 -12.89 0.32 0.03
C THR A 134 -12.08 1.10 -1.00
N ILE A 135 -11.08 0.44 -1.60
CA ILE A 135 -10.31 1.03 -2.71
C ILE A 135 -11.25 1.45 -3.85
N HIS A 136 -12.24 0.62 -4.19
CA HIS A 136 -13.25 0.95 -5.20
C HIS A 136 -14.03 2.24 -4.87
N ARG A 137 -14.42 2.42 -3.61
CA ARG A 137 -15.13 3.62 -3.17
C ARG A 137 -14.22 4.85 -3.19
N LEU A 138 -12.93 4.67 -2.87
CA LEU A 138 -11.95 5.74 -2.94
C LEU A 138 -11.72 6.22 -4.37
N LEU A 139 -11.68 5.27 -5.33
CA LEU A 139 -11.50 5.57 -6.75
C LEU A 139 -12.79 6.05 -7.43
N GLU A 140 -13.93 5.92 -6.78
CA GLU A 140 -15.27 6.22 -7.31
C GLU A 140 -15.55 5.52 -8.65
N VAL A 141 -16.50 4.58 -8.65
CA VAL A 141 -16.82 3.80 -9.86
C VAL A 141 -17.90 4.49 -10.66
N ASP A 142 -17.63 4.72 -11.93
CA ASP A 142 -18.62 5.19 -12.91
C ASP A 142 -19.17 4.00 -13.72
N TYR A 143 -20.49 3.84 -13.66
CA TYR A 143 -21.24 2.82 -14.38
C TYR A 143 -21.96 3.36 -15.62
N SER A 144 -21.82 4.65 -15.94
CA SER A 144 -22.61 5.32 -16.97
C SER A 144 -22.32 4.86 -18.40
N SER A 145 -21.11 4.31 -18.63
CA SER A 145 -20.61 3.92 -19.98
C SER A 145 -20.79 2.46 -20.34
N GLY A 146 -21.51 1.65 -19.52
CA GLY A 146 -21.64 0.19 -19.73
C GLY A 146 -20.36 -0.62 -19.44
N SER A 147 -19.26 0.05 -19.11
CA SER A 147 -18.03 -0.54 -18.60
C SER A 147 -17.65 0.08 -17.26
N VAL A 148 -17.08 -0.73 -16.38
CA VAL A 148 -16.59 -0.24 -15.08
C VAL A 148 -15.38 0.66 -15.33
N ARG A 149 -15.49 1.94 -14.95
CA ARG A 149 -14.40 2.90 -15.02
C ARG A 149 -14.24 3.60 -13.68
N PHE A 150 -13.03 3.95 -13.33
CA PHE A 150 -12.75 4.76 -12.16
C PHE A 150 -12.77 6.26 -12.52
N ILE A 151 -13.46 7.05 -11.70
CA ILE A 151 -13.51 8.53 -11.84
C ILE A 151 -12.14 9.10 -11.50
N HIS A 152 -11.52 8.59 -10.42
CA HIS A 152 -10.15 8.94 -10.09
C HIS A 152 -9.17 8.06 -10.87
N ASN A 153 -8.26 8.72 -11.58
CA ASN A 153 -7.26 8.13 -12.47
C ASN A 153 -6.11 9.14 -12.67
N GLU A 154 -5.21 8.88 -13.60
CA GLU A 154 -4.07 9.75 -13.94
C GLU A 154 -4.44 11.19 -14.35
N LYS A 155 -5.66 11.42 -14.87
CA LYS A 155 -6.18 12.74 -15.28
C LYS A 155 -6.97 13.43 -14.17
N ASN A 156 -7.45 12.68 -13.20
CA ASN A 156 -8.23 13.16 -12.07
C ASN A 156 -7.70 12.53 -10.77
N LEU A 157 -6.60 13.07 -10.25
CA LEU A 157 -5.90 12.50 -9.11
C LEU A 157 -6.69 12.60 -7.81
N LEU A 158 -6.52 11.61 -6.96
CA LEU A 158 -6.98 11.61 -5.58
C LEU A 158 -6.37 12.81 -4.82
N LYS A 159 -7.16 13.36 -3.88
CA LYS A 159 -6.74 14.54 -3.10
C LYS A 159 -6.06 14.17 -1.77
N TYR A 160 -5.50 12.99 -1.66
CA TYR A 160 -4.86 12.50 -0.43
C TYR A 160 -3.33 12.66 -0.51
N ASP A 161 -2.74 12.97 0.64
CA ASP A 161 -1.29 13.11 0.81
C ASP A 161 -0.69 11.80 1.33
N VAL A 162 -1.52 10.99 2.02
CA VAL A 162 -1.17 9.67 2.55
C VAL A 162 -2.31 8.70 2.25
N ILE A 163 -1.98 7.51 1.78
CA ILE A 163 -2.91 6.39 1.61
C ILE A 163 -2.37 5.20 2.38
N ILE A 164 -3.13 4.72 3.34
CA ILE A 164 -2.83 3.51 4.12
C ILE A 164 -3.77 2.41 3.62
N LEU A 165 -3.18 1.31 3.15
CA LEU A 165 -3.87 0.15 2.58
C LEU A 165 -3.70 -1.03 3.51
N ASP A 166 -4.78 -1.53 4.09
CA ASP A 166 -4.74 -2.75 4.88
C ASP A 166 -5.21 -3.96 4.06
N GLU A 167 -4.87 -5.17 4.51
CA GLU A 167 -5.20 -6.46 3.87
C GLU A 167 -4.72 -6.52 2.40
N MET A 168 -3.48 -6.06 2.14
CA MET A 168 -2.91 -6.03 0.79
C MET A 168 -2.87 -7.39 0.09
N SER A 169 -2.84 -8.50 0.84
CA SER A 169 -2.90 -9.86 0.29
C SER A 169 -4.18 -10.16 -0.51
N MET A 170 -5.23 -9.38 -0.33
CA MET A 170 -6.52 -9.53 -1.02
C MET A 170 -6.72 -8.52 -2.17
N VAL A 171 -5.76 -7.65 -2.43
CA VAL A 171 -5.86 -6.64 -3.50
C VAL A 171 -5.40 -7.25 -4.82
N ASP A 172 -6.22 -7.17 -5.86
CA ASP A 172 -5.79 -7.59 -7.19
C ASP A 172 -4.88 -6.55 -7.86
N VAL A 173 -4.06 -7.03 -8.81
CA VAL A 173 -3.03 -6.23 -9.50
C VAL A 173 -3.64 -5.04 -10.23
N LYS A 174 -4.77 -5.23 -10.94
CA LYS A 174 -5.42 -4.16 -11.72
C LYS A 174 -5.99 -3.07 -10.82
N LEU A 175 -6.58 -3.45 -9.69
CA LEU A 175 -7.09 -2.49 -8.71
C LEU A 175 -5.97 -1.67 -8.08
N PHE A 176 -4.84 -2.32 -7.77
CA PHE A 176 -3.68 -1.63 -7.24
C PHE A 176 -3.01 -0.71 -8.27
N GLN A 177 -2.89 -1.15 -9.53
CA GLN A 177 -2.46 -0.30 -10.66
C GLN A 177 -3.32 0.96 -10.75
N ALA A 178 -4.66 0.81 -10.75
CA ALA A 178 -5.59 1.93 -10.83
C ALA A 178 -5.43 2.91 -9.65
N LEU A 179 -5.25 2.40 -8.43
CA LEU A 179 -5.01 3.24 -7.26
C LEU A 179 -3.72 4.04 -7.38
N LEU A 180 -2.63 3.40 -7.78
CA LEU A 180 -1.33 4.08 -7.94
C LEU A 180 -1.36 5.09 -9.07
N ALA A 181 -2.08 4.84 -10.16
CA ALA A 181 -2.30 5.79 -11.25
C ALA A 181 -3.06 7.03 -10.79
N ALA A 182 -4.05 6.85 -9.89
CA ALA A 182 -4.81 7.95 -9.30
C ALA A 182 -4.09 8.68 -8.16
N ALA A 183 -3.05 8.10 -7.57
CA ALA A 183 -2.31 8.71 -6.47
C ALA A 183 -1.42 9.87 -6.97
N ARG A 184 -1.30 10.95 -6.17
CA ARG A 184 -0.41 12.08 -6.47
C ARG A 184 1.06 11.65 -6.46
N TYR A 185 1.91 12.39 -7.18
CA TYR A 185 3.35 12.11 -7.25
C TYR A 185 4.08 12.20 -5.90
N HIS A 186 3.56 12.98 -4.97
CA HIS A 186 4.11 13.14 -3.63
C HIS A 186 3.32 12.40 -2.55
N CYS A 187 2.34 11.59 -2.95
CA CYS A 187 1.55 10.78 -2.03
C CYS A 187 2.43 9.73 -1.35
N ARG A 188 2.18 9.48 -0.07
CA ARG A 188 2.78 8.37 0.68
C ARG A 188 1.87 7.16 0.60
N ILE A 189 2.44 6.01 0.35
CA ILE A 189 1.72 4.73 0.23
C ILE A 189 2.23 3.79 1.32
N ILE A 190 1.38 3.46 2.27
CA ILE A 190 1.66 2.49 3.33
C ILE A 190 0.82 1.25 3.06
N MET A 191 1.48 0.14 2.77
CA MET A 191 0.84 -1.14 2.50
C MET A 191 0.97 -2.03 3.73
N VAL A 192 -0.15 -2.55 4.21
CA VAL A 192 -0.21 -3.42 5.40
C VAL A 192 -0.77 -4.76 4.99
N GLY A 193 -0.11 -5.84 5.39
CA GLY A 193 -0.55 -7.18 5.03
C GLY A 193 0.10 -8.26 5.89
N ASP A 194 -0.22 -9.50 5.55
CA ASP A 194 0.36 -10.67 6.14
C ASP A 194 1.17 -11.40 5.07
N ALA A 195 2.47 -11.54 5.28
CA ALA A 195 3.36 -12.18 4.31
C ALA A 195 3.09 -13.70 4.17
N ASP A 196 2.47 -14.30 5.19
CA ASP A 196 2.17 -15.73 5.21
C ASP A 196 0.78 -16.05 4.61
N GLN A 197 -0.06 -15.02 4.39
CA GLN A 197 -1.27 -15.16 3.59
C GLN A 197 -0.91 -15.11 2.12
N LEU A 198 -1.58 -15.92 1.29
CA LEU A 198 -1.38 -16.13 -0.15
C LEU A 198 -0.48 -15.08 -0.84
N PRO A 199 0.60 -15.49 -1.49
CA PRO A 199 1.57 -14.57 -2.06
C PRO A 199 0.88 -13.62 -3.03
N LEU A 200 0.96 -12.33 -2.75
CA LEU A 200 0.77 -11.33 -3.80
C LEU A 200 1.90 -11.51 -4.82
N SER A 201 1.56 -11.58 -6.09
CA SER A 201 2.54 -11.46 -7.18
C SER A 201 3.44 -10.22 -7.00
N LEU A 202 2.96 -9.20 -6.31
CA LEU A 202 3.67 -7.97 -5.95
C LEU A 202 4.87 -8.15 -4.99
N ILE A 203 4.98 -9.25 -4.24
CA ILE A 203 6.11 -9.49 -3.32
C ILE A 203 7.42 -9.68 -4.10
N HIS A 204 7.35 -10.16 -5.33
CA HIS A 204 8.53 -10.32 -6.17
C HIS A 204 9.01 -9.01 -6.84
N ILE A 205 8.19 -7.97 -6.89
CA ILE A 205 8.54 -6.67 -7.48
C ILE A 205 9.36 -5.80 -6.50
N SER A 206 9.31 -6.07 -5.21
CA SER A 206 9.90 -5.22 -4.16
C SER A 206 11.31 -5.61 -3.69
N GLU A 207 12.02 -6.50 -4.39
CA GLU A 207 13.46 -6.71 -4.14
C GLU A 207 14.31 -6.00 -5.19
N PRO A 208 14.99 -4.88 -4.80
CA PRO A 208 16.33 -4.99 -4.27
C PRO A 208 16.63 -4.21 -2.98
N THR A 209 15.65 -3.65 -2.30
CA THR A 209 15.93 -2.86 -1.09
C THR A 209 15.03 -3.27 0.08
N ARG A 210 15.14 -4.52 0.54
CA ARG A 210 14.55 -4.90 1.83
C ARG A 210 15.38 -4.36 3.00
N PRO A 211 14.81 -3.53 3.87
CA PRO A 211 15.02 -3.74 5.28
C PRO A 211 14.14 -4.96 5.67
N ARG A 212 14.76 -6.13 5.82
CA ARG A 212 14.09 -7.29 6.43
C ARG A 212 13.70 -6.91 7.85
N LEU A 213 12.45 -6.59 8.08
CA LEU A 213 11.87 -6.67 9.42
C LEU A 213 11.59 -8.15 9.66
N ILE A 214 12.61 -8.85 10.19
CA ILE A 214 12.50 -10.24 10.61
C ILE A 214 11.67 -10.27 11.88
N SER A 215 10.70 -11.17 11.87
CA SER A 215 9.87 -11.61 13.01
C SER A 215 10.65 -11.85 14.30
#